data_c1bbd512626279e7e4b9f1cdabea1f0b
#
_entry.id   c1bbd512626279e7e4b9f1cdabea1f0b
#
_cell.length_a   1.000
_cell.length_b   1.000
_cell.length_c   1.000
_cell.angle_alpha   90.00
_cell.angle_beta   90.00
_cell.angle_gamma   90.00
#
_symmetry.space_group_name_H-M   'P 1'
#
loop_
_entity.id
_entity.type
_entity.pdbx_description
1 polymer ?
#
loop_
_entity_poly.entity_id
_entity_poly.type
_entity_poly.pdbx_seq_one_letter_code
_entity_poly.pdbx_strand_id
1 'polypeptide(L)'
;PTVTGVQTCSLPILWNVCLRCWMLPWLNSMIQFQKAELVISAPDKKSWPDTTLPEIVLAGRSNVGKSSFINAMCGRKKLAYVGNTPGKTRLLNFFNLDDKYMFVDVPGYGYANISKTQLIKFGQMMEDYFSERTQKKGVVILVDARHKPTDDDMTMLEFARYYEIPVAVVATKCDKVPPTKRAHHFANIRKTLKLNADEPLFPFSAVEKQGMEEIWSYLIPLFTS
;
A
#
# COMPACT_ATOMS: atom_id res chain seq x y z
N PRO A 1 59.55 -2.06 8.57
CA PRO A 1 58.47 -2.08 9.49
C PRO A 1 57.15 -1.76 8.79
N THR A 2 56.42 -2.79 8.64
CA THR A 2 55.14 -2.90 7.99
C THR A 2 54.02 -2.48 8.95
N VAL A 3 53.14 -1.59 8.50
CA VAL A 3 51.90 -1.30 9.19
C VAL A 3 50.76 -1.84 8.33
N THR A 4 50.20 -2.95 8.76
CA THR A 4 48.91 -3.46 8.30
C THR A 4 47.92 -3.34 9.44
N GLY A 5 46.78 -2.71 9.19
CA GLY A 5 45.69 -2.64 10.16
C GLY A 5 44.51 -1.85 9.62
N VAL A 6 43.76 -2.44 8.68
CA VAL A 6 42.46 -1.93 8.31
C VAL A 6 41.47 -2.46 9.35
N GLN A 7 41.12 -1.64 10.32
CA GLN A 7 39.96 -1.89 11.20
C GLN A 7 38.70 -1.59 10.44
N THR A 8 37.92 -2.62 10.15
CA THR A 8 36.52 -2.51 9.73
C THR A 8 35.69 -2.02 10.91
N CYS A 9 35.29 -0.77 10.87
CA CYS A 9 34.41 -0.16 11.88
C CYS A 9 32.98 -0.63 11.60
N SER A 10 32.50 -1.58 12.40
CA SER A 10 31.07 -1.94 12.47
C SER A 10 30.34 -0.77 13.15
N LEU A 11 29.58 -0.01 12.37
CA LEU A 11 28.78 1.12 12.86
C LEU A 11 27.61 0.62 13.71
N PRO A 12 27.41 1.17 14.91
CA PRO A 12 26.35 0.72 15.81
C PRO A 12 24.96 1.20 15.37
N ILE A 13 23.98 0.40 15.74
CA ILE A 13 22.52 0.56 15.57
C ILE A 13 21.96 1.95 16.00
N LEU A 14 22.73 2.77 16.70
CA LEU A 14 22.38 4.12 17.17
C LEU A 14 22.21 5.18 16.06
N TRP A 15 22.74 4.98 14.86
CA TRP A 15 22.62 5.95 13.76
C TRP A 15 21.21 5.97 13.14
N ASN A 16 20.48 4.86 13.21
CA ASN A 16 19.11 4.79 12.68
C ASN A 16 18.08 5.57 13.50
N VAL A 17 18.35 5.84 14.79
CA VAL A 17 17.44 6.61 15.65
C VAL A 17 17.64 8.12 15.45
N CYS A 18 18.87 8.56 15.21
CA CYS A 18 19.18 9.99 15.07
C CYS A 18 18.72 10.57 13.72
N LEU A 19 18.83 9.82 12.62
CA LEU A 19 18.31 10.22 11.30
C LEU A 19 16.78 10.32 11.28
N ARG A 20 16.07 9.46 12.02
CA ARG A 20 14.60 9.53 12.14
C ARG A 20 14.14 10.83 12.82
N CYS A 21 14.80 11.30 13.88
CA CYS A 21 14.42 12.53 14.56
C CYS A 21 14.65 13.80 13.74
N TRP A 22 15.64 13.81 12.85
CA TRP A 22 15.92 14.96 11.98
C TRP A 22 15.08 15.00 10.71
N MET A 23 14.64 13.85 10.21
CA MET A 23 13.83 13.74 8.99
C MET A 23 12.33 13.95 9.24
N LEU A 24 11.83 13.74 10.45
CA LEU A 24 10.40 13.85 10.80
C LEU A 24 9.78 15.24 10.50
N PRO A 25 10.41 16.38 10.80
CA PRO A 25 9.84 17.69 10.46
C PRO A 25 9.77 17.94 8.95
N TRP A 26 10.76 17.44 8.18
CA TRP A 26 10.78 17.53 6.72
C TRP A 26 9.73 16.62 6.07
N LEU A 27 9.52 15.45 6.64
CA LEU A 27 8.51 14.51 6.17
C LEU A 27 7.10 15.09 6.30
N ASN A 28 6.77 15.72 7.44
CA ASN A 28 5.48 16.36 7.66
C ASN A 28 5.19 17.52 6.70
N SER A 29 6.20 18.26 6.26
CA SER A 29 6.05 19.29 5.24
C SER A 29 5.91 18.70 3.81
N MET A 30 6.45 17.50 3.56
CA MET A 30 6.35 16.82 2.26
C MET A 30 5.03 16.04 2.07
N ILE A 31 4.33 15.69 3.15
CA ILE A 31 3.14 14.84 3.14
C ILE A 31 1.83 15.63 2.90
N GLN A 32 1.88 16.95 2.82
CA GLN A 32 0.70 17.76 2.46
C GLN A 32 0.63 17.95 0.95
N PHE A 33 -0.09 17.04 0.28
CA PHE A 33 -0.37 17.22 -1.14
C PHE A 33 -1.24 18.45 -1.38
N GLN A 34 -0.76 19.38 -2.19
CA GLN A 34 -1.54 20.55 -2.62
C GLN A 34 -2.65 20.11 -3.59
N LYS A 35 -2.33 19.15 -4.45
CA LYS A 35 -3.24 18.58 -5.44
C LYS A 35 -3.32 17.06 -5.25
N ALA A 36 -4.53 16.54 -5.12
CA ALA A 36 -4.81 15.12 -5.19
C ALA A 36 -6.14 14.95 -5.92
N GLU A 37 -6.13 14.24 -7.04
CA GLU A 37 -7.31 14.09 -7.90
C GLU A 37 -7.38 12.71 -8.55
N LEU A 38 -8.59 12.24 -8.83
CA LEU A 38 -8.82 11.08 -9.68
C LEU A 38 -8.60 11.49 -11.14
N VAL A 39 -7.59 10.92 -11.78
CA VAL A 39 -7.30 11.17 -13.20
C VAL A 39 -8.28 10.39 -14.07
N ILE A 40 -8.40 9.10 -13.83
CA ILE A 40 -9.25 8.22 -14.62
C ILE A 40 -9.60 6.94 -13.85
N SER A 41 -10.77 6.37 -14.18
CA SER A 41 -11.16 5.01 -13.85
C SER A 41 -11.07 4.16 -15.12
N ALA A 42 -9.99 3.41 -15.26
CA ALA A 42 -9.62 2.70 -16.47
C ALA A 42 -10.19 1.27 -16.50
N PRO A 43 -11.01 0.91 -17.50
CA PRO A 43 -11.53 -0.45 -17.65
C PRO A 43 -10.54 -1.42 -18.31
N ASP A 44 -9.58 -0.90 -19.05
CA ASP A 44 -8.61 -1.66 -19.83
C ASP A 44 -7.31 -0.87 -20.04
N LYS A 45 -6.32 -1.53 -20.64
CA LYS A 45 -5.00 -0.97 -20.94
C LYS A 45 -5.03 0.29 -21.80
N LYS A 46 -5.97 0.40 -22.77
CA LYS A 46 -6.06 1.55 -23.68
C LYS A 46 -6.45 2.84 -22.94
N SER A 47 -7.06 2.67 -21.78
CA SER A 47 -7.54 3.76 -20.94
C SER A 47 -6.54 4.17 -19.86
N TRP A 48 -5.38 3.50 -19.74
CA TRP A 48 -4.39 3.88 -18.74
C TRP A 48 -3.80 5.25 -19.06
N PRO A 49 -3.52 6.07 -18.03
CA PRO A 49 -2.93 7.39 -18.26
C PRO A 49 -1.53 7.25 -18.87
N ASP A 50 -1.25 8.05 -19.90
CA ASP A 50 0.08 8.15 -20.48
C ASP A 50 0.94 9.06 -19.59
N THR A 51 1.69 8.44 -18.69
CA THR A 51 2.54 9.12 -17.69
C THR A 51 3.73 8.26 -17.30
N THR A 52 4.81 8.92 -16.90
CA THR A 52 6.01 8.30 -16.33
C THR A 52 6.05 8.38 -14.80
N LEU A 53 5.00 8.91 -14.18
CA LEU A 53 4.95 9.05 -12.72
C LEU A 53 5.03 7.68 -12.03
N PRO A 54 5.83 7.56 -10.96
CA PRO A 54 5.92 6.33 -10.19
C PRO A 54 4.59 6.02 -9.50
N GLU A 55 4.23 4.74 -9.46
CA GLU A 55 2.93 4.25 -9.01
C GLU A 55 3.05 3.34 -7.79
N ILE A 56 2.21 3.55 -6.78
CA ILE A 56 1.96 2.60 -5.70
C ILE A 56 0.59 1.98 -5.90
N VAL A 57 0.56 0.68 -6.01
CA VAL A 57 -0.66 -0.12 -6.17
C VAL A 57 -1.32 -0.36 -4.81
N LEU A 58 -2.61 -0.09 -4.71
CA LEU A 58 -3.38 -0.29 -3.48
C LEU A 58 -4.37 -1.43 -3.69
N ALA A 59 -4.12 -2.54 -3.03
CA ALA A 59 -4.93 -3.76 -3.12
C ALA A 59 -5.58 -4.09 -1.77
N GLY A 60 -6.68 -4.80 -1.78
CA GLY A 60 -7.35 -5.24 -0.56
C GLY A 60 -8.78 -5.68 -0.82
N ARG A 61 -9.33 -6.42 0.12
CA ARG A 61 -10.72 -6.90 0.03
C ARG A 61 -11.72 -5.73 0.00
N SER A 62 -12.88 -6.03 -0.54
CA SER A 62 -14.01 -5.11 -0.44
C SER A 62 -14.27 -4.75 1.03
N ASN A 63 -14.56 -3.47 1.27
CA ASN A 63 -14.85 -2.91 2.60
C ASN A 63 -13.69 -3.03 3.62
N VAL A 64 -12.48 -3.33 3.19
CA VAL A 64 -11.29 -3.34 4.05
C VAL A 64 -10.94 -1.94 4.57
N GLY A 65 -11.37 -0.89 3.88
CA GLY A 65 -11.09 0.51 4.21
C GLY A 65 -10.16 1.20 3.22
N LYS A 66 -10.02 0.66 1.99
CA LYS A 66 -9.11 1.16 0.95
C LYS A 66 -9.40 2.61 0.57
N SER A 67 -10.63 2.98 0.29
CA SER A 67 -11.01 4.39 0.00
C SER A 67 -10.76 5.32 1.20
N SER A 68 -10.97 4.84 2.43
CA SER A 68 -10.65 5.61 3.64
C SER A 68 -9.14 5.80 3.81
N PHE A 69 -8.35 4.78 3.46
CA PHE A 69 -6.90 4.85 3.43
C PHE A 69 -6.43 5.91 2.42
N ILE A 70 -6.90 5.85 1.17
CA ILE A 70 -6.56 6.82 0.12
C ILE A 70 -6.89 8.25 0.58
N ASN A 71 -8.10 8.46 1.08
CA ASN A 71 -8.56 9.77 1.54
C ASN A 71 -7.69 10.31 2.68
N ALA A 72 -7.35 9.47 3.67
CA ALA A 72 -6.52 9.85 4.79
C ALA A 72 -5.08 10.15 4.35
N MET A 73 -4.46 9.24 3.58
CA MET A 73 -3.08 9.41 3.09
C MET A 73 -2.92 10.66 2.22
N CYS A 74 -3.95 11.03 1.45
CA CYS A 74 -3.93 12.23 0.61
C CYS A 74 -4.45 13.50 1.35
N GLY A 75 -4.83 13.41 2.61
CA GLY A 75 -5.39 14.56 3.35
C GLY A 75 -6.72 15.07 2.77
N ARG A 76 -7.50 14.21 2.10
CA ARG A 76 -8.75 14.56 1.42
C ARG A 76 -9.94 13.81 2.04
N LYS A 77 -11.13 14.43 2.02
CA LYS A 77 -12.35 13.80 2.58
C LYS A 77 -13.12 12.97 1.55
N LYS A 78 -13.00 13.29 0.26
CA LYS A 78 -13.84 12.72 -0.82
C LYS A 78 -13.05 12.48 -2.11
N LEU A 79 -11.76 12.15 -2.04
CA LEU A 79 -10.96 11.82 -3.21
C LEU A 79 -11.37 10.45 -3.77
N ALA A 80 -11.29 9.43 -2.94
CA ALA A 80 -11.81 8.10 -3.25
C ALA A 80 -13.22 7.97 -2.68
N TYR A 81 -14.15 7.45 -3.49
CA TYR A 81 -15.53 7.29 -3.07
C TYR A 81 -15.68 6.15 -2.05
N VAL A 82 -16.15 6.49 -0.87
CA VAL A 82 -16.48 5.53 0.18
C VAL A 82 -17.95 5.13 0.01
N GLY A 83 -18.21 4.10 -0.80
CA GLY A 83 -19.57 3.65 -1.07
C GLY A 83 -19.74 2.15 -0.86
N ASN A 84 -20.90 1.78 -0.32
CA ASN A 84 -21.30 0.39 -0.06
C ASN A 84 -22.02 -0.28 -1.24
N THR A 85 -21.92 0.26 -2.47
CA THR A 85 -22.66 -0.32 -3.60
C THR A 85 -21.83 -1.44 -4.25
N PRO A 86 -22.16 -2.71 -4.00
CA PRO A 86 -21.53 -3.84 -4.67
C PRO A 86 -21.89 -3.83 -6.16
N GLY A 87 -20.96 -4.15 -7.03
CA GLY A 87 -21.26 -4.44 -8.44
C GLY A 87 -21.03 -3.33 -9.46
N LYS A 88 -20.51 -2.15 -9.08
CA LYS A 88 -20.04 -1.17 -10.06
C LYS A 88 -18.76 -1.67 -10.73
N THR A 89 -18.63 -1.35 -12.01
CA THR A 89 -17.55 -1.72 -12.91
C THR A 89 -16.19 -1.73 -12.22
N ARG A 90 -15.48 -2.83 -12.33
CA ARG A 90 -14.18 -3.04 -11.71
C ARG A 90 -13.13 -2.36 -12.57
N LEU A 91 -12.78 -1.14 -12.17
CA LEU A 91 -11.86 -0.27 -12.87
C LEU A 91 -10.60 -0.07 -12.03
N LEU A 92 -9.47 0.12 -12.68
CA LEU A 92 -8.28 0.67 -12.04
C LEU A 92 -8.49 2.18 -11.89
N ASN A 93 -8.44 2.67 -10.67
CA ASN A 93 -8.57 4.11 -10.42
C ASN A 93 -7.19 4.72 -10.20
N PHE A 94 -6.81 5.65 -11.07
CA PHE A 94 -5.53 6.33 -11.01
C PHE A 94 -5.70 7.69 -10.34
N PHE A 95 -5.03 7.87 -9.20
CA PHE A 95 -5.04 9.12 -8.44
C PHE A 95 -3.69 9.81 -8.57
N ASN A 96 -3.69 11.04 -9.07
CA ASN A 96 -2.51 11.87 -9.17
C ASN A 96 -2.28 12.63 -7.85
N LEU A 97 -1.04 12.65 -7.39
CA LEU A 97 -0.58 13.32 -6.18
C LEU A 97 0.50 14.34 -6.54
N ASP A 98 0.13 15.62 -6.62
CA ASP A 98 1.01 16.78 -6.91
C ASP A 98 1.83 16.66 -8.22
N ASP A 99 1.32 15.93 -9.21
CA ASP A 99 2.03 15.64 -10.45
C ASP A 99 3.42 15.00 -10.24
N LYS A 100 3.59 14.28 -9.11
CA LYS A 100 4.84 13.63 -8.71
C LYS A 100 4.67 12.11 -8.54
N TYR A 101 3.54 11.68 -8.01
CA TYR A 101 3.27 10.29 -7.65
C TYR A 101 1.87 9.88 -8.06
N MET A 102 1.64 8.58 -8.18
CA MET A 102 0.31 8.03 -8.40
C MET A 102 -0.04 6.94 -7.39
N PHE A 103 -1.26 7.00 -6.88
CA PHE A 103 -1.89 5.83 -6.28
C PHE A 103 -2.77 5.15 -7.33
N VAL A 104 -2.65 3.84 -7.46
CA VAL A 104 -3.48 3.02 -8.33
C VAL A 104 -4.33 2.09 -7.49
N ASP A 105 -5.61 2.43 -7.37
CA ASP A 105 -6.58 1.66 -6.61
C ASP A 105 -7.13 0.53 -7.46
N VAL A 106 -6.74 -0.72 -7.15
CA VAL A 106 -7.28 -1.89 -7.82
C VAL A 106 -8.64 -2.29 -7.23
N PRO A 107 -9.54 -2.87 -8.02
CA PRO A 107 -10.84 -3.29 -7.51
C PRO A 107 -10.71 -4.22 -6.31
N GLY A 108 -11.54 -4.02 -5.30
CA GLY A 108 -11.57 -4.90 -4.14
C GLY A 108 -11.95 -6.33 -4.52
N TYR A 109 -11.25 -7.30 -3.97
CA TYR A 109 -11.55 -8.73 -4.13
C TYR A 109 -12.39 -9.27 -2.96
N GLY A 110 -12.73 -10.58 -3.00
CA GLY A 110 -13.43 -11.27 -1.90
C GLY A 110 -14.93 -10.97 -1.83
N TYR A 111 -15.58 -10.66 -2.95
CA TYR A 111 -17.04 -10.58 -3.00
C TYR A 111 -17.66 -11.97 -3.14
N ALA A 112 -18.63 -12.32 -2.30
CA ALA A 112 -19.32 -13.61 -2.31
C ALA A 112 -20.12 -13.89 -3.60
N ASN A 113 -20.55 -12.85 -4.32
CA ASN A 113 -21.43 -12.96 -5.49
C ASN A 113 -20.76 -12.48 -6.78
N ILE A 114 -19.62 -13.06 -7.13
CA ILE A 114 -18.93 -12.76 -8.39
C ILE A 114 -19.19 -13.89 -9.39
N SER A 115 -19.63 -13.54 -10.61
CA SER A 115 -19.70 -14.52 -11.68
C SER A 115 -18.29 -14.97 -12.11
N LYS A 116 -18.16 -16.23 -12.56
CA LYS A 116 -16.87 -16.74 -13.08
C LYS A 116 -16.29 -15.84 -14.17
N THR A 117 -17.14 -15.32 -15.06
CA THR A 117 -16.73 -14.38 -16.13
C THR A 117 -16.13 -13.09 -15.58
N GLN A 118 -16.68 -12.55 -14.48
CA GLN A 118 -16.14 -11.34 -13.85
C GLN A 118 -14.81 -11.61 -13.14
N LEU A 119 -14.65 -12.80 -12.56
CA LEU A 119 -13.39 -13.21 -11.94
C LEU A 119 -12.28 -13.36 -12.98
N ILE A 120 -12.56 -13.97 -14.13
CA ILE A 120 -11.62 -14.09 -15.25
C ILE A 120 -11.21 -12.70 -15.77
N LYS A 121 -12.16 -11.79 -15.98
CA LYS A 121 -11.87 -10.42 -16.43
C LYS A 121 -11.02 -9.65 -15.41
N PHE A 122 -11.29 -9.84 -14.12
CA PHE A 122 -10.47 -9.25 -13.06
C PHE A 122 -9.03 -9.78 -13.09
N GLY A 123 -8.88 -11.11 -13.21
CA GLY A 123 -7.56 -11.74 -13.33
C GLY A 123 -6.78 -11.22 -14.52
N GLN A 124 -7.43 -11.14 -15.71
CA GLN A 124 -6.78 -10.61 -16.91
C GLN A 124 -6.36 -9.16 -16.77
N MET A 125 -7.22 -8.30 -16.20
CA MET A 125 -6.90 -6.90 -15.97
C MET A 125 -5.69 -6.75 -15.00
N MET A 126 -5.62 -7.57 -13.96
CA MET A 126 -4.49 -7.59 -13.02
C MET A 126 -3.22 -8.08 -13.71
N GLU A 127 -3.31 -9.16 -14.49
CA GLU A 127 -2.20 -9.70 -15.26
C GLU A 127 -1.65 -8.67 -16.26
N ASP A 128 -2.51 -8.05 -17.06
CA ASP A 128 -2.12 -7.01 -18.03
C ASP A 128 -1.42 -5.85 -17.31
N TYR A 129 -2.00 -5.37 -16.20
CA TYR A 129 -1.43 -4.25 -15.44
C TYR A 129 -0.09 -4.61 -14.80
N PHE A 130 0.02 -5.78 -14.17
CA PHE A 130 1.25 -6.17 -13.47
C PHE A 130 2.37 -6.58 -14.44
N SER A 131 2.06 -7.18 -15.59
CA SER A 131 3.08 -7.56 -16.58
C SER A 131 3.58 -6.39 -17.41
N GLU A 132 2.70 -5.46 -17.80
CA GLU A 132 3.04 -4.46 -18.81
C GLU A 132 3.30 -3.05 -18.26
N ARG A 133 2.68 -2.67 -17.14
CA ARG A 133 2.89 -1.33 -16.56
C ARG A 133 4.24 -1.25 -15.86
N THR A 134 5.14 -0.39 -16.32
CA THR A 134 6.53 -0.28 -15.82
C THR A 134 6.69 0.70 -14.66
N GLN A 135 5.73 1.59 -14.43
CA GLN A 135 5.76 2.65 -13.42
C GLN A 135 5.54 2.15 -11.98
N LYS A 136 5.13 0.89 -11.80
CA LYS A 136 4.90 0.31 -10.46
C LYS A 136 6.19 0.28 -9.64
N LYS A 137 6.14 0.88 -8.46
CA LYS A 137 7.27 0.93 -7.51
C LYS A 137 7.00 0.17 -6.22
N GLY A 138 5.74 -0.17 -5.95
CA GLY A 138 5.37 -0.93 -4.77
C GLY A 138 3.89 -1.29 -4.75
N VAL A 139 3.57 -2.28 -3.91
CA VAL A 139 2.19 -2.72 -3.65
C VAL A 139 1.90 -2.58 -2.17
N VAL A 140 0.80 -1.93 -1.84
CA VAL A 140 0.26 -1.88 -0.47
C VAL A 140 -0.96 -2.78 -0.41
N ILE A 141 -0.87 -3.84 0.38
CA ILE A 141 -1.98 -4.76 0.63
C ILE A 141 -2.66 -4.37 1.94
N LEU A 142 -3.92 -3.96 1.83
CA LEU A 142 -4.73 -3.57 2.99
C LEU A 142 -5.50 -4.78 3.51
N VAL A 143 -5.34 -5.04 4.81
CA VAL A 143 -6.08 -6.08 5.54
C VAL A 143 -6.81 -5.46 6.74
N ASP A 144 -7.92 -6.04 7.16
CA ASP A 144 -8.66 -5.55 8.32
C ASP A 144 -8.02 -6.10 9.61
N ALA A 145 -7.50 -5.20 10.47
CA ALA A 145 -6.81 -5.58 11.71
C ALA A 145 -7.65 -6.44 12.67
N ARG A 146 -8.97 -6.42 12.55
CA ARG A 146 -9.91 -7.18 13.41
C ARG A 146 -9.99 -8.65 13.06
N HIS A 147 -9.59 -9.02 11.84
CA HIS A 147 -9.82 -10.36 11.29
C HIS A 147 -8.51 -11.02 10.84
N LYS A 148 -8.52 -12.34 10.78
CA LYS A 148 -7.47 -13.10 10.13
C LYS A 148 -7.51 -12.80 8.63
N PRO A 149 -6.36 -12.56 7.96
CA PRO A 149 -6.29 -12.47 6.51
C PRO A 149 -6.86 -13.71 5.83
N THR A 150 -7.40 -13.54 4.65
CA THR A 150 -8.02 -14.61 3.85
C THR A 150 -7.06 -15.16 2.81
N ASP A 151 -7.47 -16.24 2.15
CA ASP A 151 -6.70 -16.83 1.05
C ASP A 151 -6.59 -15.86 -0.14
N ASP A 152 -7.59 -15.00 -0.37
CA ASP A 152 -7.52 -13.95 -1.38
C ASP A 152 -6.41 -12.90 -1.07
N ASP A 153 -6.24 -12.55 0.22
CA ASP A 153 -5.16 -11.64 0.65
C ASP A 153 -3.79 -12.28 0.42
N MET A 154 -3.67 -13.59 0.70
CA MET A 154 -2.45 -14.36 0.43
C MET A 154 -2.18 -14.46 -1.07
N THR A 155 -3.19 -14.77 -1.87
CA THR A 155 -3.07 -14.83 -3.34
C THR A 155 -2.58 -13.50 -3.92
N MET A 156 -3.12 -12.37 -3.44
CA MET A 156 -2.68 -11.04 -3.89
C MET A 156 -1.22 -10.76 -3.49
N LEU A 157 -0.81 -11.18 -2.30
CA LEU A 157 0.57 -11.04 -1.84
C LEU A 157 1.54 -11.88 -2.70
N GLU A 158 1.20 -13.14 -2.95
CA GLU A 158 2.00 -14.03 -3.81
C GLU A 158 2.07 -13.53 -5.24
N PHE A 159 0.99 -12.93 -5.73
CA PHE A 159 0.95 -12.30 -7.06
C PHE A 159 1.92 -11.11 -7.14
N ALA A 160 1.95 -10.23 -6.13
CA ALA A 160 2.89 -9.13 -6.08
C ALA A 160 4.36 -9.61 -5.98
N ARG A 161 4.60 -10.66 -5.18
CA ARG A 161 5.92 -11.31 -5.07
C ARG A 161 6.39 -11.92 -6.40
N TYR A 162 5.48 -12.55 -7.16
CA TYR A 162 5.78 -13.14 -8.46
C TYR A 162 6.33 -12.10 -9.45
N TYR A 163 5.84 -10.86 -9.38
CA TYR A 163 6.35 -9.74 -10.17
C TYR A 163 7.53 -8.99 -9.51
N GLU A 164 8.08 -9.52 -8.42
CA GLU A 164 9.23 -8.94 -7.71
C GLU A 164 9.04 -7.47 -7.30
N ILE A 165 7.77 -7.06 -7.04
CA ILE A 165 7.46 -5.70 -6.65
C ILE A 165 7.50 -5.60 -5.11
N PRO A 166 8.19 -4.58 -4.53
CA PRO A 166 8.20 -4.35 -3.10
C PRO A 166 6.78 -4.30 -2.50
N VAL A 167 6.56 -5.03 -1.40
CA VAL A 167 5.24 -5.12 -0.76
C VAL A 167 5.29 -4.56 0.65
N ALA A 168 4.25 -3.81 1.00
CA ALA A 168 3.92 -3.48 2.38
C ALA A 168 2.49 -3.95 2.72
N VAL A 169 2.27 -4.39 3.94
CA VAL A 169 0.94 -4.73 4.44
C VAL A 169 0.48 -3.64 5.40
N VAL A 170 -0.77 -3.18 5.24
CA VAL A 170 -1.38 -2.18 6.11
C VAL A 170 -2.59 -2.79 6.81
N ALA A 171 -2.52 -2.92 8.13
CA ALA A 171 -3.61 -3.39 8.96
C ALA A 171 -4.54 -2.22 9.31
N THR A 172 -5.62 -2.09 8.54
CA THR A 172 -6.61 -1.01 8.68
C THR A 172 -7.51 -1.22 9.89
N LYS A 173 -8.20 -0.15 10.32
CA LYS A 173 -9.17 -0.17 11.44
C LYS A 173 -8.56 -0.66 12.76
N CYS A 174 -7.28 -0.36 13.00
CA CYS A 174 -6.59 -0.76 14.22
C CYS A 174 -7.20 -0.10 15.48
N ASP A 175 -7.90 1.03 15.33
CA ASP A 175 -8.72 1.68 16.36
C ASP A 175 -9.84 0.76 16.88
N LYS A 176 -10.33 -0.16 16.08
CA LYS A 176 -11.35 -1.14 16.44
C LYS A 176 -10.80 -2.36 17.21
N VAL A 177 -9.49 -2.48 17.35
CA VAL A 177 -8.82 -3.56 18.09
C VAL A 177 -8.36 -3.01 19.45
N PRO A 178 -8.81 -3.62 20.57
CA PRO A 178 -8.38 -3.21 21.90
C PRO A 178 -6.84 -3.17 22.02
N PRO A 179 -6.23 -2.16 22.64
CA PRO A 179 -4.78 -2.01 22.71
C PRO A 179 -4.06 -3.27 23.22
N THR A 180 -4.64 -3.94 24.22
CA THR A 180 -4.09 -5.18 24.81
C THR A 180 -4.06 -6.37 23.86
N LYS A 181 -4.87 -6.35 22.79
CA LYS A 181 -4.97 -7.43 21.79
C LYS A 181 -4.24 -7.11 20.49
N ARG A 182 -3.83 -5.85 20.26
CA ARG A 182 -3.22 -5.41 18.99
C ARG A 182 -1.99 -6.23 18.62
N ALA A 183 -1.08 -6.46 19.56
CA ALA A 183 0.14 -7.25 19.32
C ALA A 183 -0.19 -8.66 18.82
N HIS A 184 -1.17 -9.32 19.44
CA HIS A 184 -1.62 -10.65 19.03
C HIS A 184 -2.25 -10.64 17.62
N HIS A 185 -3.09 -9.66 17.30
CA HIS A 185 -3.69 -9.54 15.96
C HIS A 185 -2.63 -9.31 14.89
N PHE A 186 -1.65 -8.44 15.13
CA PHE A 186 -0.58 -8.17 14.17
C PHE A 186 0.35 -9.38 13.99
N ALA A 187 0.68 -10.10 15.07
CA ALA A 187 1.42 -11.35 14.97
C ALA A 187 0.66 -12.41 14.15
N ASN A 188 -0.65 -12.48 14.31
CA ASN A 188 -1.51 -13.37 13.53
C ASN A 188 -1.54 -12.99 12.04
N ILE A 189 -1.64 -11.70 11.71
CA ILE A 189 -1.59 -11.21 10.33
C ILE A 189 -0.26 -11.59 9.70
N ARG A 190 0.86 -11.27 10.36
CA ARG A 190 2.21 -11.60 9.89
C ARG A 190 2.39 -13.10 9.65
N LYS A 191 1.93 -13.94 10.60
CA LYS A 191 2.00 -15.40 10.50
C LYS A 191 1.14 -15.93 9.36
N THR A 192 -0.11 -15.44 9.24
CA THR A 192 -1.05 -15.94 8.22
C THR A 192 -0.58 -15.61 6.82
N LEU A 193 -0.09 -14.38 6.60
CA LEU A 193 0.45 -13.94 5.32
C LEU A 193 1.89 -14.40 5.08
N LYS A 194 2.52 -15.10 6.04
CA LYS A 194 3.91 -15.55 5.96
C LYS A 194 4.83 -14.42 5.49
N LEU A 195 4.71 -13.22 6.13
CA LEU A 195 5.47 -12.05 5.72
C LEU A 195 6.96 -12.26 5.92
N ASN A 196 7.74 -11.91 4.90
CA ASN A 196 9.20 -11.88 4.94
C ASN A 196 9.71 -10.74 5.85
N ALA A 197 11.01 -10.74 6.13
CA ALA A 197 11.62 -9.73 7.00
C ALA A 197 11.59 -8.32 6.37
N ASP A 198 11.67 -8.23 5.06
CA ASP A 198 11.63 -7.01 4.25
C ASP A 198 10.21 -6.53 3.92
N GLU A 199 9.18 -7.30 4.28
CA GLU A 199 7.78 -6.95 4.09
C GLU A 199 7.20 -6.34 5.38
N PRO A 200 7.13 -5.02 5.50
CA PRO A 200 6.63 -4.36 6.69
C PRO A 200 5.12 -4.54 6.86
N LEU A 201 4.70 -4.58 8.13
CA LEU A 201 3.29 -4.53 8.52
C LEU A 201 3.05 -3.26 9.34
N PHE A 202 2.22 -2.37 8.83
CA PHE A 202 1.87 -1.10 9.46
C PHE A 202 0.47 -1.14 10.07
N PRO A 203 0.31 -0.77 11.36
CA PRO A 203 -1.01 -0.47 11.92
C PRO A 203 -1.53 0.85 11.32
N PHE A 204 -2.83 0.90 10.98
CA PHE A 204 -3.43 2.09 10.40
C PHE A 204 -4.85 2.33 10.91
N SER A 205 -5.15 3.59 11.26
CA SER A 205 -6.49 4.09 11.50
C SER A 205 -6.72 5.42 10.77
N ALA A 206 -7.70 5.44 9.87
CA ALA A 206 -8.12 6.67 9.22
C ALA A 206 -8.85 7.63 10.20
N VAL A 207 -9.48 7.09 11.25
CA VAL A 207 -10.21 7.87 12.25
C VAL A 207 -9.25 8.55 13.21
N GLU A 208 -8.28 7.80 13.73
CA GLU A 208 -7.26 8.30 14.68
C GLU A 208 -6.06 8.92 13.97
N LYS A 209 -6.01 8.89 12.64
CA LYS A 209 -4.88 9.30 11.81
C LYS A 209 -3.55 8.61 12.20
N GLN A 210 -3.65 7.37 12.68
CA GLN A 210 -2.50 6.58 13.11
C GLN A 210 -1.84 5.87 11.94
N GLY A 211 -0.50 5.79 11.94
CA GLY A 211 0.29 5.01 10.99
C GLY A 211 0.61 5.72 9.68
N MET A 212 0.12 6.94 9.47
CA MET A 212 0.29 7.66 8.19
C MET A 212 1.76 8.03 7.95
N GLU A 213 2.45 8.53 8.96
CA GLU A 213 3.85 8.97 8.84
C GLU A 213 4.79 7.80 8.55
N GLU A 214 4.60 6.69 9.26
CA GLU A 214 5.41 5.48 9.06
C GLU A 214 5.21 4.90 7.67
N ILE A 215 3.97 4.88 7.19
CA ILE A 215 3.64 4.40 5.83
C ILE A 215 4.27 5.31 4.78
N TRP A 216 4.15 6.63 4.91
CA TRP A 216 4.79 7.56 3.98
C TRP A 216 6.32 7.46 4.01
N SER A 217 6.92 7.30 5.20
CA SER A 217 8.37 7.09 5.35
C SER A 217 8.87 5.86 4.60
N TYR A 218 8.02 4.84 4.46
CA TYR A 218 8.31 3.66 3.65
C TYR A 218 8.07 3.90 2.14
N LEU A 219 6.96 4.57 1.77
CA LEU A 219 6.56 4.73 0.37
C LEU A 219 7.41 5.74 -0.40
N ILE A 220 7.82 6.86 0.23
CA ILE A 220 8.57 7.93 -0.45
C ILE A 220 9.86 7.42 -1.10
N PRO A 221 10.73 6.62 -0.43
CA PRO A 221 11.91 6.04 -1.05
C PRO A 221 11.61 5.16 -2.27
N LEU A 222 10.49 4.44 -2.27
CA LEU A 222 10.08 3.60 -3.40
C LEU A 222 9.75 4.41 -4.65
N PHE A 223 9.20 5.61 -4.49
CA PHE A 223 8.91 6.48 -5.63
C PHE A 223 10.16 7.02 -6.30
N THR A 224 11.28 7.08 -5.60
CA THR A 224 12.54 7.67 -6.07
C THR A 224 13.57 6.63 -6.52
N SER A 225 13.28 5.35 -6.34
CA SER A 225 14.10 4.20 -6.79
C SER A 225 13.87 3.83 -8.31
#